data_df860f60197db89be46f0834ffb2e9bb
#
_entry.id   df860f60197db89be46f0834ffb2e9bb
#
_cell.length_a   1.000
_cell.length_b   1.000
_cell.length_c   1.000
_cell.angle_alpha   90.00
_cell.angle_beta   90.00
_cell.angle_gamma   90.00
#
_symmetry.space_group_name_H-M   'P 1'
#
loop_
_entity.id
_entity.type
_entity.pdbx_description
1 polymer ?
#
loop_
_entity_poly.entity_id
_entity_poly.type
_entity_poly.pdbx_seq_one_letter_code
_entity_poly.pdbx_strand_id
1 'polypeptide(L)'
;MSQWFTDLQNYVQAHSQDWSGSVLFITLASFIAWIAWRVIRSRLAILVEKTPFHWDNMLLDALKAPVSTLIWCWPATVSLGIILESELNDKINWLSTLKLILIISVFVWTVMRLITNIEDFVLELKNRDETTVQAIAKVGRLFIITIGVLTIMQAFGLSLSGLLTFGGVGGLIVGLAAKDLLSNFFGGLMIYFDRPFKVGDWIRSPDRQIEGTVERIGWRMTSIRTFDKRPLYVPNSVFSNIVVENPSRMLNRRIYEVVGLRYDDADKVPEIITAVREMLKNHKDIDTRQTLIVNFDTFGPSSLNFFIYTFTKTVNWVRYHEVKQDVLLKVVGIIKEHNADIAFPTQTLKLDPIQMAKNQEDSGF
;
A
#
# COMPACT_ATOMS: atom_id res chain seq x y z
N MET A 1 47.67 21.86 -26.12
CA MET A 1 46.93 22.08 -24.84
C MET A 1 47.81 21.94 -23.59
N SER A 2 48.91 21.20 -23.60
CA SER A 2 49.77 21.00 -22.42
C SER A 2 50.68 22.22 -22.09
N GLN A 3 51.20 22.93 -23.08
CA GLN A 3 52.09 24.08 -22.83
C GLN A 3 51.38 25.25 -22.14
N TRP A 4 50.16 25.61 -22.56
CA TRP A 4 49.38 26.67 -21.93
C TRP A 4 49.07 26.39 -20.46
N PHE A 5 48.80 25.12 -20.12
CA PHE A 5 48.54 24.72 -18.73
C PHE A 5 49.78 24.78 -17.85
N THR A 6 50.93 24.40 -18.44
CA THR A 6 52.26 24.49 -17.77
C THR A 6 52.69 25.93 -17.57
N ASP A 7 52.46 26.77 -18.58
CA ASP A 7 52.76 28.21 -18.48
C ASP A 7 51.85 28.91 -17.46
N LEU A 8 50.62 28.53 -17.37
CA LEU A 8 49.69 29.03 -16.35
C LEU A 8 50.11 28.54 -14.94
N GLN A 9 50.51 27.28 -14.77
CA GLN A 9 51.04 26.78 -13.50
C GLN A 9 52.31 27.49 -13.07
N ASN A 10 53.26 27.70 -14.02
CA ASN A 10 54.50 28.40 -13.77
C ASN A 10 54.25 29.90 -13.44
N TYR A 11 53.30 30.53 -14.13
CA TYR A 11 52.91 31.91 -13.84
C TYR A 11 52.26 32.04 -12.43
N VAL A 12 51.36 31.15 -12.07
CA VAL A 12 50.75 31.08 -10.73
C VAL A 12 51.82 30.81 -9.67
N GLN A 13 52.75 29.91 -9.92
CA GLN A 13 53.83 29.56 -8.99
C GLN A 13 54.88 30.66 -8.83
N ALA A 14 55.20 31.42 -9.89
CA ALA A 14 56.13 32.55 -9.87
C ALA A 14 55.51 33.78 -9.13
N HIS A 15 54.19 33.97 -9.18
CA HIS A 15 53.48 35.06 -8.50
C HIS A 15 52.85 34.62 -7.18
N SER A 16 53.10 33.41 -6.69
CA SER A 16 52.59 32.89 -5.42
C SER A 16 53.18 33.60 -4.18
N GLN A 17 54.20 34.39 -4.33
CA GLN A 17 54.68 35.31 -3.28
C GLN A 17 53.82 36.59 -3.17
N ASP A 18 53.13 36.98 -4.24
CA ASP A 18 52.19 38.10 -4.22
C ASP A 18 50.75 37.57 -4.10
N TRP A 19 50.18 37.52 -2.88
CA TRP A 19 48.81 37.13 -2.61
C TRP A 19 47.80 37.94 -3.45
N SER A 20 48.13 39.15 -3.84
CA SER A 20 47.28 40.04 -4.63
C SER A 20 46.95 39.48 -6.02
N GLY A 21 47.95 38.90 -6.71
CA GLY A 21 47.76 38.28 -8.04
C GLY A 21 46.84 37.03 -7.96
N SER A 22 47.05 36.19 -6.93
CA SER A 22 46.25 34.98 -6.72
C SER A 22 44.80 35.32 -6.39
N VAL A 23 44.55 36.31 -5.56
CA VAL A 23 43.19 36.77 -5.19
C VAL A 23 42.49 37.37 -6.42
N LEU A 24 43.18 38.17 -7.21
CA LEU A 24 42.63 38.78 -8.44
C LEU A 24 42.24 37.67 -9.46
N PHE A 25 43.07 36.65 -9.63
CA PHE A 25 42.78 35.49 -10.51
C PHE A 25 41.54 34.70 -10.02
N ILE A 26 41.47 34.42 -8.71
CA ILE A 26 40.33 33.68 -8.12
C ILE A 26 39.05 34.50 -8.28
N THR A 27 39.09 35.79 -8.09
CA THR A 27 37.93 36.67 -8.24
C THR A 27 37.45 36.73 -9.70
N LEU A 28 38.38 36.83 -10.65
CA LEU A 28 38.10 36.79 -12.09
C LEU A 28 37.47 35.42 -12.50
N ALA A 29 38.07 34.34 -12.01
CA ALA A 29 37.55 32.98 -12.24
C ALA A 29 36.13 32.80 -11.68
N SER A 30 35.87 33.37 -10.49
CA SER A 30 34.53 33.35 -9.88
C SER A 30 33.51 34.13 -10.71
N PHE A 31 33.91 35.26 -11.24
CA PHE A 31 33.09 36.12 -12.11
C PHE A 31 32.74 35.35 -13.42
N ILE A 32 33.72 34.71 -14.04
CA ILE A 32 33.53 33.86 -15.24
C ILE A 32 32.59 32.70 -14.90
N ALA A 33 32.81 32.00 -13.78
CA ALA A 33 31.96 30.89 -13.34
C ALA A 33 30.51 31.36 -13.07
N TRP A 34 30.32 32.57 -12.52
CA TRP A 34 29.01 33.15 -12.31
C TRP A 34 28.28 33.48 -13.62
N ILE A 35 29.01 34.06 -14.60
CA ILE A 35 28.44 34.26 -15.95
C ILE A 35 28.07 32.94 -16.60
N ALA A 36 28.99 31.97 -16.56
CA ALA A 36 28.74 30.62 -17.08
C ALA A 36 27.49 29.98 -16.43
N TRP A 37 27.39 30.06 -15.11
CA TRP A 37 26.19 29.58 -14.40
C TRP A 37 24.93 30.31 -14.87
N ARG A 38 24.96 31.60 -15.04
CA ARG A 38 23.83 32.41 -15.53
C ARG A 38 23.39 31.97 -16.94
N VAL A 39 24.34 31.71 -17.83
CA VAL A 39 24.09 31.22 -19.20
C VAL A 39 23.55 29.80 -19.19
N ILE A 40 24.22 28.89 -18.48
CA ILE A 40 23.80 27.49 -18.35
C ILE A 40 22.36 27.41 -17.81
N ARG A 41 22.10 28.17 -16.75
CA ARG A 41 20.75 28.19 -16.15
C ARG A 41 19.69 28.70 -17.13
N SER A 42 19.98 29.76 -17.91
CA SER A 42 19.01 30.26 -18.90
C SER A 42 18.75 29.27 -20.01
N ARG A 43 19.77 28.49 -20.43
CA ARG A 43 19.61 27.41 -21.41
C ARG A 43 18.85 26.23 -20.83
N LEU A 44 19.14 25.82 -19.59
CA LEU A 44 18.42 24.78 -18.89
C LEU A 44 16.94 25.15 -18.67
N ALA A 45 16.65 26.40 -18.33
CA ALA A 45 15.26 26.86 -18.17
C ALA A 45 14.44 26.68 -19.47
N ILE A 46 15.00 27.02 -20.63
CA ILE A 46 14.36 26.82 -21.93
C ILE A 46 14.14 25.32 -22.26
N LEU A 47 15.06 24.46 -21.82
CA LEU A 47 14.94 23.01 -22.04
C LEU A 47 13.90 22.40 -21.10
N VAL A 48 13.90 22.83 -19.85
CA VAL A 48 13.00 22.34 -18.81
C VAL A 48 11.55 22.79 -19.05
N GLU A 49 11.32 23.99 -19.58
CA GLU A 49 9.98 24.42 -20.02
C GLU A 49 9.35 23.53 -21.12
N LYS A 50 10.17 22.80 -21.86
CA LYS A 50 9.72 21.86 -22.91
C LYS A 50 9.43 20.45 -22.39
N THR A 51 9.85 20.13 -21.17
CA THR A 51 9.62 18.81 -20.56
C THR A 51 8.25 18.78 -19.88
N PRO A 52 7.51 17.65 -19.94
CA PRO A 52 6.23 17.49 -19.26
C PRO A 52 6.39 17.34 -17.73
N PHE A 53 7.62 17.30 -17.22
CA PHE A 53 7.93 17.07 -15.81
C PHE A 53 8.11 18.40 -15.06
N HIS A 54 7.29 18.64 -14.05
CA HIS A 54 7.36 19.86 -13.23
C HIS A 54 8.54 19.86 -12.21
N TRP A 55 9.11 18.68 -11.93
CA TRP A 55 10.22 18.52 -10.97
C TRP A 55 11.49 19.23 -11.40
N ASP A 56 11.75 19.28 -12.69
CA ASP A 56 12.93 19.91 -13.28
C ASP A 56 12.97 21.43 -12.99
N ASN A 57 11.80 22.08 -13.14
CA ASN A 57 11.63 23.49 -12.84
C ASN A 57 11.86 23.80 -11.36
N MET A 58 11.28 22.97 -10.47
CA MET A 58 11.42 23.15 -9.02
C MET A 58 12.88 23.01 -8.57
N LEU A 59 13.59 22.00 -9.10
CA LEU A 59 14.99 21.76 -8.79
C LEU A 59 15.87 22.92 -9.30
N LEU A 60 15.67 23.36 -10.54
CA LEU A 60 16.41 24.45 -11.14
C LEU A 60 16.22 25.77 -10.36
N ASP A 61 15.00 26.04 -9.92
CA ASP A 61 14.69 27.24 -9.15
C ASP A 61 15.23 27.16 -7.71
N ALA A 62 15.20 25.97 -7.09
CA ALA A 62 15.81 25.73 -5.79
C ALA A 62 17.33 25.99 -5.81
N LEU A 63 18.03 25.59 -6.88
CA LEU A 63 19.48 25.72 -7.05
C LEU A 63 19.94 27.15 -7.39
N LYS A 64 19.05 27.99 -7.91
CA LYS A 64 19.40 29.34 -8.45
C LYS A 64 20.20 30.21 -7.49
N ALA A 65 19.70 30.44 -6.30
CA ALA A 65 20.36 31.33 -5.33
C ALA A 65 21.51 30.61 -4.60
N PRO A 66 21.34 29.36 -4.09
CA PRO A 66 22.43 28.68 -3.37
C PRO A 66 23.70 28.49 -4.21
N VAL A 67 23.57 28.07 -5.47
CA VAL A 67 24.74 27.90 -6.36
C VAL A 67 25.39 29.22 -6.66
N SER A 68 24.63 30.28 -6.90
CA SER A 68 25.22 31.63 -7.10
C SER A 68 25.98 32.09 -5.86
N THR A 69 25.46 31.83 -4.66
CA THR A 69 26.14 32.14 -3.39
C THR A 69 27.42 31.32 -3.22
N LEU A 70 27.39 30.03 -3.57
CA LEU A 70 28.55 29.14 -3.50
C LEU A 70 29.67 29.64 -4.44
N ILE A 71 29.35 30.07 -5.65
CA ILE A 71 30.30 30.55 -6.65
C ILE A 71 31.08 31.80 -6.11
N TRP A 72 30.48 32.58 -5.26
CA TRP A 72 31.15 33.74 -4.65
C TRP A 72 31.78 33.42 -3.29
N CYS A 73 31.08 32.73 -2.42
CA CYS A 73 31.54 32.47 -1.05
C CYS A 73 32.68 31.46 -0.99
N TRP A 74 32.66 30.40 -1.83
CA TRP A 74 33.74 29.42 -1.83
C TRP A 74 35.09 30.00 -2.22
N PRO A 75 35.23 30.71 -3.36
CA PRO A 75 36.49 31.38 -3.72
C PRO A 75 36.89 32.47 -2.71
N ALA A 76 35.93 33.17 -2.12
CA ALA A 76 36.24 34.14 -1.06
C ALA A 76 36.93 33.50 0.15
N THR A 77 36.48 32.28 0.57
CA THR A 77 37.14 31.53 1.65
C THR A 77 38.54 31.05 1.24
N VAL A 78 38.75 30.72 -0.05
CA VAL A 78 40.06 30.33 -0.57
C VAL A 78 40.99 31.56 -0.59
N SER A 79 40.53 32.71 -1.09
CA SER A 79 41.27 33.94 -1.11
C SER A 79 41.65 34.40 0.30
N LEU A 80 40.71 34.31 1.25
CA LEU A 80 40.98 34.58 2.65
C LEU A 80 42.10 33.68 3.21
N GLY A 81 42.10 32.39 2.83
CA GLY A 81 43.17 31.48 3.20
C GLY A 81 44.54 31.91 2.70
N ILE A 82 44.63 32.27 1.43
CA ILE A 82 45.89 32.72 0.81
C ILE A 82 46.43 33.98 1.50
N ILE A 83 45.57 34.96 1.79
CA ILE A 83 45.95 36.20 2.48
C ILE A 83 46.47 35.91 3.89
N LEU A 84 45.75 35.09 4.65
CA LEU A 84 46.08 34.79 6.04
C LEU A 84 47.35 33.91 6.13
N GLU A 85 47.56 32.95 5.24
CA GLU A 85 48.79 32.13 5.20
C GLU A 85 50.00 32.98 4.80
N SER A 86 49.85 33.99 3.93
CA SER A 86 50.95 34.88 3.53
C SER A 86 51.36 35.86 4.63
N GLU A 87 50.40 36.35 5.41
CA GLU A 87 50.64 37.35 6.45
C GLU A 87 51.01 36.74 7.81
N LEU A 88 50.39 35.59 8.19
CA LEU A 88 50.56 34.99 9.51
C LEU A 88 51.56 33.84 9.56
N ASN A 89 52.04 33.36 8.39
CA ASN A 89 52.95 32.22 8.25
C ASN A 89 52.56 30.97 9.02
N ASP A 90 51.27 30.78 9.30
CA ASP A 90 50.73 29.72 10.11
C ASP A 90 49.54 29.02 9.37
N LYS A 91 49.46 27.68 9.44
CA LYS A 91 48.35 26.93 8.84
C LYS A 91 47.07 27.14 9.64
N ILE A 92 46.07 27.76 9.00
CA ILE A 92 44.82 28.12 9.68
C ILE A 92 43.81 27.00 9.58
N ASN A 93 43.80 26.11 10.61
CA ASN A 93 42.92 24.91 10.65
C ASN A 93 41.41 25.24 10.64
N TRP A 94 40.99 26.39 11.20
CA TRP A 94 39.58 26.78 11.23
C TRP A 94 39.01 27.13 9.83
N LEU A 95 39.84 27.40 8.86
CA LEU A 95 39.41 27.75 7.50
C LEU A 95 38.82 26.51 6.77
N SER A 96 39.34 25.32 7.04
CA SER A 96 38.78 24.07 6.54
C SER A 96 37.39 23.83 7.10
N THR A 97 37.20 24.11 8.40
CA THR A 97 35.90 24.03 9.07
C THR A 97 34.92 25.04 8.49
N LEU A 98 35.36 26.29 8.23
CA LEU A 98 34.53 27.32 7.60
C LEU A 98 34.04 26.89 6.20
N LYS A 99 34.94 26.33 5.37
CA LYS A 99 34.58 25.79 4.04
C LYS A 99 33.54 24.68 4.15
N LEU A 100 33.69 23.77 5.10
CA LEU A 100 32.74 22.68 5.33
C LEU A 100 31.36 23.23 5.78
N ILE A 101 31.35 24.19 6.71
CA ILE A 101 30.10 24.84 7.17
C ILE A 101 29.40 25.55 6.02
N LEU A 102 30.14 26.22 5.16
CA LEU A 102 29.58 26.89 3.98
C LEU A 102 28.85 25.87 3.06
N ILE A 103 29.50 24.73 2.75
CA ILE A 103 28.91 23.70 1.89
C ILE A 103 27.64 23.15 2.54
N ILE A 104 27.69 22.79 3.84
CA ILE A 104 26.55 22.28 4.57
C ILE A 104 25.40 23.29 4.57
N SER A 105 25.69 24.56 4.86
CA SER A 105 24.67 25.62 4.88
C SER A 105 24.02 25.84 3.51
N VAL A 106 24.81 25.84 2.44
CA VAL A 106 24.31 25.96 1.06
C VAL A 106 23.46 24.74 0.69
N PHE A 107 23.86 23.52 1.09
CA PHE A 107 23.09 22.32 0.86
C PHE A 107 21.75 22.36 1.61
N VAL A 108 21.76 22.66 2.90
CA VAL A 108 20.54 22.82 3.71
C VAL A 108 19.62 23.86 3.10
N TRP A 109 20.16 25.01 2.71
CA TRP A 109 19.37 26.08 2.05
C TRP A 109 18.74 25.62 0.74
N THR A 110 19.48 24.85 -0.08
CA THR A 110 18.98 24.31 -1.34
C THR A 110 17.81 23.36 -1.09
N VAL A 111 17.94 22.43 -0.11
CA VAL A 111 16.88 21.49 0.22
C VAL A 111 15.67 22.21 0.82
N MET A 112 15.88 23.23 1.65
CA MET A 112 14.79 24.05 2.20
C MET A 112 13.99 24.75 1.09
N ARG A 113 14.68 25.32 0.09
CA ARG A 113 14.02 25.92 -1.07
C ARG A 113 13.26 24.88 -1.90
N LEU A 114 13.85 23.68 -2.07
CA LEU A 114 13.18 22.59 -2.79
C LEU A 114 11.89 22.18 -2.08
N ILE A 115 11.91 22.04 -0.75
CA ILE A 115 10.71 21.74 0.04
C ILE A 115 9.65 22.84 -0.16
N THR A 116 10.05 24.12 -0.18
CA THR A 116 9.11 25.24 -0.41
C THR A 116 8.51 25.17 -1.82
N ASN A 117 9.32 24.96 -2.86
CA ASN A 117 8.83 24.86 -4.23
C ASN A 117 7.88 23.66 -4.41
N ILE A 118 8.15 22.53 -3.74
CA ILE A 118 7.25 21.36 -3.74
C ILE A 118 5.94 21.68 -3.02
N GLU A 119 6.00 22.36 -1.86
CA GLU A 119 4.83 22.78 -1.10
C GLU A 119 3.92 23.67 -1.96
N ASP A 120 4.49 24.72 -2.56
CA ASP A 120 3.75 25.67 -3.41
C ASP A 120 3.08 24.96 -4.59
N PHE A 121 3.81 24.08 -5.27
CA PHE A 121 3.27 23.29 -6.38
C PHE A 121 2.12 22.36 -5.96
N VAL A 122 2.27 21.68 -4.82
CA VAL A 122 1.22 20.76 -4.32
C VAL A 122 -0.02 21.53 -3.89
N LEU A 123 0.14 22.75 -3.37
CA LEU A 123 -0.98 23.64 -3.00
C LEU A 123 -1.73 24.19 -4.23
N GLU A 124 -1.04 24.38 -5.36
CA GLU A 124 -1.69 24.75 -6.64
C GLU A 124 -2.55 23.63 -7.23
N LEU A 125 -2.30 22.36 -6.87
CA LEU A 125 -3.10 21.21 -7.33
C LEU A 125 -4.48 21.22 -6.65
N LYS A 126 -5.55 21.39 -7.45
CA LYS A 126 -6.95 21.31 -6.98
C LYS A 126 -7.20 20.03 -6.16
N ASN A 127 -7.86 20.15 -5.00
CA ASN A 127 -8.26 19.08 -4.09
C ASN A 127 -7.19 18.56 -3.11
N ARG A 128 -6.21 19.35 -2.72
CA ARG A 128 -5.31 18.99 -1.61
C ARG A 128 -5.66 19.77 -0.35
N ASP A 129 -5.60 19.08 0.79
CA ASP A 129 -5.77 19.71 2.09
C ASP A 129 -4.52 20.53 2.42
N GLU A 130 -4.67 21.86 2.46
CA GLU A 130 -3.60 22.80 2.73
C GLU A 130 -2.90 22.50 4.06
N THR A 131 -3.66 22.18 5.09
CA THR A 131 -3.15 21.87 6.43
C THR A 131 -2.20 20.66 6.41
N THR A 132 -2.56 19.63 5.67
CA THR A 132 -1.75 18.40 5.53
C THR A 132 -0.45 18.68 4.78
N VAL A 133 -0.51 19.42 3.68
CA VAL A 133 0.68 19.76 2.88
C VAL A 133 1.66 20.59 3.69
N GLN A 134 1.19 21.64 4.35
CA GLN A 134 2.01 22.49 5.23
C GLN A 134 2.61 21.71 6.41
N ALA A 135 1.84 20.79 7.02
CA ALA A 135 2.35 19.97 8.12
C ALA A 135 3.52 19.08 7.67
N ILE A 136 3.40 18.42 6.51
CA ILE A 136 4.47 17.58 5.96
C ILE A 136 5.70 18.43 5.62
N ALA A 137 5.51 19.59 5.00
CA ALA A 137 6.60 20.49 4.67
C ALA A 137 7.33 20.99 5.93
N LYS A 138 6.60 21.35 7.00
CA LYS A 138 7.18 21.75 8.29
C LYS A 138 8.01 20.63 8.92
N VAL A 139 7.52 19.39 8.91
CA VAL A 139 8.27 18.23 9.43
C VAL A 139 9.54 18.00 8.59
N GLY A 140 9.45 18.08 7.27
CA GLY A 140 10.60 17.95 6.37
C GLY A 140 11.66 19.05 6.65
N ARG A 141 11.23 20.30 6.80
CA ARG A 141 12.14 21.42 7.15
C ARG A 141 12.81 21.20 8.50
N LEU A 142 12.06 20.81 9.53
CA LEU A 142 12.60 20.51 10.86
C LEU A 142 13.66 19.42 10.79
N PHE A 143 13.41 18.35 10.04
CA PHE A 143 14.35 17.24 9.87
C PHE A 143 15.66 17.69 9.20
N ILE A 144 15.58 18.45 8.11
CA ILE A 144 16.76 18.95 7.38
C ILE A 144 17.56 19.95 8.22
N ILE A 145 16.89 20.85 8.94
CA ILE A 145 17.55 21.79 9.86
C ILE A 145 18.28 21.01 10.97
N THR A 146 17.64 20.02 11.56
CA THR A 146 18.26 19.20 12.62
C THR A 146 19.51 18.49 12.12
N ILE A 147 19.46 17.85 10.95
CA ILE A 147 20.64 17.21 10.34
C ILE A 147 21.73 18.26 10.06
N GLY A 148 21.37 19.40 9.49
CA GLY A 148 22.32 20.48 9.19
C GLY A 148 23.02 20.98 10.45
N VAL A 149 22.28 21.25 11.51
CA VAL A 149 22.84 21.71 12.80
C VAL A 149 23.77 20.64 13.40
N LEU A 150 23.37 19.38 13.43
CA LEU A 150 24.20 18.28 13.94
C LEU A 150 25.51 18.16 13.14
N THR A 151 25.44 18.25 11.82
CA THR A 151 26.62 18.17 10.94
C THR A 151 27.56 19.37 11.17
N ILE A 152 27.02 20.57 11.35
CA ILE A 152 27.79 21.76 11.68
C ILE A 152 28.45 21.65 13.06
N MET A 153 27.73 21.15 14.06
CA MET A 153 28.32 20.89 15.40
C MET A 153 29.48 19.88 15.33
N GLN A 154 29.33 18.83 14.53
CA GLN A 154 30.42 17.88 14.28
C GLN A 154 31.63 18.54 13.59
N ALA A 155 31.41 19.46 12.65
CA ALA A 155 32.46 20.20 11.99
C ALA A 155 33.26 21.08 12.97
N PHE A 156 32.66 21.57 14.04
CA PHE A 156 33.32 22.27 15.15
C PHE A 156 34.03 21.34 16.12
N GLY A 157 34.04 20.02 15.89
CA GLY A 157 34.67 19.03 16.78
C GLY A 157 33.88 18.74 18.06
N LEU A 158 32.62 19.18 18.14
CA LEU A 158 31.76 18.88 19.28
C LEU A 158 31.37 17.41 19.30
N SER A 159 31.49 16.76 20.44
CA SER A 159 31.07 15.36 20.60
C SER A 159 29.55 15.24 20.52
N LEU A 160 29.08 14.52 19.51
CA LEU A 160 27.65 14.23 19.32
C LEU A 160 27.18 13.02 20.09
N SER A 161 28.06 12.31 20.83
CA SER A 161 27.75 11.03 21.51
C SER A 161 26.52 11.13 22.41
N GLY A 162 26.44 12.17 23.23
CA GLY A 162 25.28 12.42 24.08
C GLY A 162 23.99 12.70 23.29
N LEU A 163 24.10 13.55 22.26
CA LEU A 163 22.97 13.89 21.39
C LEU A 163 22.48 12.66 20.61
N LEU A 164 23.40 11.83 20.11
CA LEU A 164 23.07 10.59 19.41
C LEU A 164 22.41 9.57 20.35
N THR A 165 22.84 9.48 21.60
CA THR A 165 22.21 8.63 22.61
C THR A 165 20.79 9.10 22.92
N PHE A 166 20.59 10.38 23.20
CA PHE A 166 19.26 10.97 23.39
C PHE A 166 18.40 10.88 22.14
N GLY A 167 18.97 11.16 20.97
CA GLY A 167 18.30 11.05 19.67
C GLY A 167 17.91 9.60 19.35
N GLY A 168 18.73 8.61 19.73
CA GLY A 168 18.45 7.19 19.60
C GLY A 168 17.24 6.75 20.44
N VAL A 169 17.22 7.14 21.72
CA VAL A 169 16.07 6.87 22.60
C VAL A 169 14.82 7.61 22.13
N GLY A 170 14.95 8.90 21.78
CA GLY A 170 13.85 9.69 21.20
C GLY A 170 13.35 9.12 19.88
N GLY A 171 14.26 8.68 19.01
CA GLY A 171 13.94 8.00 17.75
C GLY A 171 13.21 6.67 17.96
N LEU A 172 13.59 5.89 18.98
CA LEU A 172 12.87 4.67 19.35
C LEU A 172 11.43 4.97 19.78
N ILE A 173 11.23 6.00 20.63
CA ILE A 173 9.89 6.40 21.08
C ILE A 173 9.03 6.85 19.88
N VAL A 174 9.58 7.70 19.01
CA VAL A 174 8.89 8.16 17.80
C VAL A 174 8.60 6.99 16.85
N GLY A 175 9.57 6.07 16.68
CA GLY A 175 9.41 4.86 15.87
C GLY A 175 8.30 3.94 16.39
N LEU A 176 8.22 3.75 17.70
CA LEU A 176 7.14 2.98 18.32
C LEU A 176 5.78 3.68 18.14
N ALA A 177 5.72 5.00 18.29
CA ALA A 177 4.51 5.78 18.05
C ALA A 177 4.07 5.74 16.58
N ALA A 178 5.01 5.69 15.64
CA ALA A 178 4.75 5.62 14.20
C ALA A 178 4.54 4.19 13.67
N LYS A 179 4.69 3.16 14.50
CA LYS A 179 4.64 1.74 14.10
C LYS A 179 3.39 1.40 13.29
N ASP A 180 2.22 1.83 13.77
CA ASP A 180 0.95 1.50 13.11
C ASP A 180 0.81 2.22 11.75
N LEU A 181 1.34 3.43 11.64
CA LEU A 181 1.36 4.18 10.38
C LEU A 181 2.20 3.45 9.34
N LEU A 182 3.42 3.04 9.72
CA LEU A 182 4.33 2.28 8.86
C LEU A 182 3.77 0.92 8.50
N SER A 183 3.16 0.21 9.47
CA SER A 183 2.52 -1.08 9.22
C SER A 183 1.41 -0.98 8.18
N ASN A 184 0.58 0.06 8.25
CA ASN A 184 -0.47 0.30 7.27
C ASN A 184 0.07 0.68 5.89
N PHE A 185 1.14 1.46 5.84
CA PHE A 185 1.81 1.82 4.59
C PHE A 185 2.40 0.58 3.90
N PHE A 186 3.14 -0.25 4.63
CA PHE A 186 3.70 -1.49 4.11
C PHE A 186 2.62 -2.52 3.75
N GLY A 187 1.53 -2.60 4.53
CA GLY A 187 0.34 -3.39 4.18
C GLY A 187 -0.27 -2.96 2.84
N GLY A 188 -0.37 -1.65 2.60
CA GLY A 188 -0.81 -1.11 1.32
C GLY A 188 0.12 -1.45 0.17
N LEU A 189 1.44 -1.36 0.37
CA LEU A 189 2.44 -1.78 -0.62
C LEU A 189 2.34 -3.27 -0.94
N MET A 190 2.15 -4.12 0.08
CA MET A 190 1.98 -5.56 -0.10
C MET A 190 0.74 -5.86 -0.97
N ILE A 191 -0.39 -5.21 -0.70
CA ILE A 191 -1.59 -5.35 -1.54
C ILE A 191 -1.30 -4.93 -2.98
N TYR A 192 -0.52 -3.86 -3.18
CA TYR A 192 -0.18 -3.35 -4.51
C TYR A 192 0.76 -4.27 -5.29
N PHE A 193 1.76 -4.87 -4.65
CA PHE A 193 2.74 -5.76 -5.30
C PHE A 193 2.19 -7.16 -5.51
N ASP A 194 1.68 -7.81 -4.46
CA ASP A 194 1.23 -9.20 -4.50
C ASP A 194 -0.17 -9.35 -5.12
N ARG A 195 -0.96 -8.28 -5.08
CA ARG A 195 -2.31 -8.20 -5.66
C ARG A 195 -3.22 -9.36 -5.27
N PRO A 196 -3.37 -9.68 -3.99
CA PRO A 196 -4.33 -10.70 -3.56
C PRO A 196 -5.76 -10.36 -4.02
N PHE A 197 -6.05 -9.07 -4.13
CA PHE A 197 -7.29 -8.54 -4.70
C PHE A 197 -7.03 -7.19 -5.41
N LYS A 198 -8.00 -6.74 -6.20
CA LYS A 198 -7.99 -5.46 -6.94
C LYS A 198 -9.26 -4.67 -6.60
N VAL A 199 -9.26 -3.40 -6.98
CA VAL A 199 -10.48 -2.58 -6.99
C VAL A 199 -11.51 -3.24 -7.91
N GLY A 200 -12.73 -3.42 -7.40
CA GLY A 200 -13.82 -4.15 -8.06
C GLY A 200 -13.95 -5.61 -7.64
N ASP A 201 -12.93 -6.22 -7.01
CA ASP A 201 -13.03 -7.59 -6.53
C ASP A 201 -13.95 -7.69 -5.31
N TRP A 202 -14.76 -8.72 -5.25
CA TRP A 202 -15.41 -9.18 -4.02
C TRP A 202 -14.37 -9.96 -3.20
N ILE A 203 -14.16 -9.54 -1.97
CA ILE A 203 -13.30 -10.23 -1.01
C ILE A 203 -14.08 -10.60 0.25
N ARG A 204 -13.60 -11.64 0.90
CA ARG A 204 -14.12 -12.12 2.18
C ARG A 204 -12.97 -12.52 3.09
N SER A 205 -13.09 -12.18 4.37
CA SER A 205 -12.22 -12.71 5.42
C SER A 205 -13.10 -13.36 6.50
N PRO A 206 -13.09 -14.68 6.62
CA PRO A 206 -13.87 -15.39 7.66
C PRO A 206 -13.45 -14.97 9.07
N ASP A 207 -12.15 -14.67 9.28
CA ASP A 207 -11.55 -14.40 10.59
C ASP A 207 -12.04 -13.08 11.20
N ARG A 208 -12.43 -12.09 10.36
CA ARG A 208 -12.75 -10.73 10.80
C ARG A 208 -14.11 -10.23 10.37
N GLN A 209 -14.94 -11.08 9.80
CA GLN A 209 -16.26 -10.71 9.26
C GLN A 209 -16.20 -9.56 8.23
N ILE A 210 -15.09 -9.49 7.50
CA ILE A 210 -14.91 -8.54 6.40
C ILE A 210 -15.46 -9.19 5.15
N GLU A 211 -16.47 -8.58 4.53
CA GLU A 211 -17.00 -9.08 3.26
C GLU A 211 -17.59 -7.93 2.44
N GLY A 212 -17.27 -7.89 1.15
CA GLY A 212 -17.81 -6.90 0.23
C GLY A 212 -16.93 -6.66 -0.98
N THR A 213 -17.28 -5.64 -1.77
CA THR A 213 -16.54 -5.27 -2.98
C THR A 213 -15.54 -4.15 -2.67
N VAL A 214 -14.29 -4.32 -3.09
CA VAL A 214 -13.23 -3.33 -2.92
C VAL A 214 -13.50 -2.13 -3.82
N GLU A 215 -13.70 -0.95 -3.23
CA GLU A 215 -13.93 0.31 -3.97
C GLU A 215 -12.65 1.10 -4.19
N ARG A 216 -11.78 1.12 -3.18
CA ARG A 216 -10.54 1.89 -3.25
C ARG A 216 -9.48 1.29 -2.32
N ILE A 217 -8.26 1.20 -2.83
CA ILE A 217 -7.07 0.86 -2.05
C ILE A 217 -6.28 2.15 -1.85
N GLY A 218 -6.27 2.65 -0.62
CA GLY A 218 -5.49 3.82 -0.24
C GLY A 218 -4.13 3.42 0.34
N TRP A 219 -3.28 4.40 0.62
CA TRP A 219 -1.95 4.16 1.19
C TRP A 219 -2.00 3.62 2.63
N ARG A 220 -3.06 3.89 3.39
CA ARG A 220 -3.25 3.47 4.78
C ARG A 220 -4.46 2.57 4.98
N MET A 221 -5.54 2.78 4.22
CA MET A 221 -6.81 2.05 4.38
C MET A 221 -7.37 1.63 3.03
N THR A 222 -7.97 0.45 3.01
CA THR A 222 -8.79 -0.04 1.91
C THR A 222 -10.27 0.19 2.23
N SER A 223 -11.01 0.76 1.28
CA SER A 223 -12.47 0.96 1.36
C SER A 223 -13.17 -0.19 0.65
N ILE A 224 -14.09 -0.83 1.35
CA ILE A 224 -14.88 -1.97 0.88
C ILE A 224 -16.35 -1.58 0.99
N ARG A 225 -17.16 -1.89 -0.03
CA ARG A 225 -18.61 -1.74 0.00
C ARG A 225 -19.24 -3.08 0.38
N THR A 226 -19.85 -3.15 1.55
CA THR A 226 -20.57 -4.34 2.00
C THR A 226 -21.81 -4.59 1.12
N PHE A 227 -22.40 -5.78 1.19
CA PHE A 227 -23.59 -6.11 0.38
C PHE A 227 -24.81 -5.27 0.77
N ASP A 228 -24.94 -4.84 2.01
CA ASP A 228 -25.95 -3.89 2.50
C ASP A 228 -25.59 -2.41 2.21
N LYS A 229 -24.61 -2.19 1.31
CA LYS A 229 -24.21 -0.88 0.77
C LYS A 229 -23.51 0.05 1.77
N ARG A 230 -23.11 -0.42 2.95
CA ARG A 230 -22.31 0.37 3.89
C ARG A 230 -20.83 0.41 3.47
N PRO A 231 -20.16 1.56 3.62
CA PRO A 231 -18.71 1.61 3.46
C PRO A 231 -18.02 0.99 4.69
N LEU A 232 -17.09 0.08 4.44
CA LEU A 232 -16.23 -0.52 5.46
C LEU A 232 -14.79 -0.06 5.20
N TYR A 233 -14.17 0.58 6.18
CA TYR A 233 -12.80 1.05 6.10
C TYR A 233 -11.88 0.12 6.89
N VAL A 234 -11.03 -0.59 6.19
CA VAL A 234 -10.10 -1.57 6.78
C VAL A 234 -8.68 -1.03 6.70
N PRO A 235 -7.96 -0.89 7.83
CA PRO A 235 -6.53 -0.58 7.81
C PRO A 235 -5.76 -1.63 7.02
N ASN A 236 -4.83 -1.20 6.16
CA ASN A 236 -4.12 -2.13 5.27
C ASN A 236 -3.26 -3.15 6.03
N SER A 237 -2.76 -2.79 7.21
CA SER A 237 -2.00 -3.70 8.08
C SER A 237 -2.81 -4.93 8.53
N VAL A 238 -4.13 -4.84 8.53
CA VAL A 238 -5.02 -5.96 8.88
C VAL A 238 -4.86 -7.08 7.85
N PHE A 239 -4.77 -6.74 6.56
CA PHE A 239 -4.65 -7.72 5.47
C PHE A 239 -3.34 -8.52 5.50
N SER A 240 -2.32 -8.04 6.21
CA SER A 240 -1.07 -8.77 6.40
C SER A 240 -1.19 -9.92 7.42
N ASN A 241 -2.27 -9.96 8.20
CA ASN A 241 -2.42 -10.85 9.34
C ASN A 241 -3.73 -11.66 9.35
N ILE A 242 -4.49 -11.63 8.26
CA ILE A 242 -5.77 -12.34 8.11
C ILE A 242 -5.78 -13.21 6.88
N VAL A 243 -6.65 -14.22 6.88
CA VAL A 243 -6.96 -14.99 5.67
C VAL A 243 -7.88 -14.16 4.77
N VAL A 244 -7.53 -14.04 3.50
CA VAL A 244 -8.34 -13.35 2.49
C VAL A 244 -8.75 -14.33 1.41
N GLU A 245 -10.05 -14.55 1.29
CA GLU A 245 -10.66 -15.24 0.17
C GLU A 245 -11.04 -14.23 -0.92
N ASN A 246 -10.84 -14.59 -2.18
CA ASN A 246 -11.24 -13.76 -3.32
C ASN A 246 -12.29 -14.51 -4.18
N PRO A 247 -13.57 -14.38 -3.85
CA PRO A 247 -14.63 -15.03 -4.63
C PRO A 247 -14.75 -14.53 -6.08
N SER A 248 -14.22 -13.34 -6.40
CA SER A 248 -14.18 -12.85 -7.79
C SER A 248 -13.25 -13.67 -8.69
N ARG A 249 -12.32 -14.43 -8.10
CA ARG A 249 -11.38 -15.31 -8.82
C ARG A 249 -11.77 -16.79 -8.77
N MET A 250 -12.98 -17.11 -8.28
CA MET A 250 -13.45 -18.49 -8.28
C MET A 250 -13.66 -18.99 -9.72
N LEU A 251 -13.38 -20.27 -9.95
CA LEU A 251 -13.55 -20.90 -11.26
C LEU A 251 -14.99 -21.41 -11.46
N ASN A 252 -15.59 -21.90 -10.39
CA ASN A 252 -16.94 -22.50 -10.37
C ASN A 252 -17.60 -22.18 -9.03
N ARG A 253 -18.94 -22.27 -8.96
CA ARG A 253 -19.67 -22.23 -7.69
C ARG A 253 -20.13 -23.64 -7.32
N ARG A 254 -19.91 -24.00 -6.07
CA ARG A 254 -20.30 -25.28 -5.52
C ARG A 254 -21.78 -25.29 -5.13
N ILE A 255 -22.50 -26.32 -5.55
CA ILE A 255 -23.78 -26.73 -4.97
C ILE A 255 -23.47 -27.83 -3.98
N TYR A 256 -23.78 -27.63 -2.71
CA TYR A 256 -23.74 -28.65 -1.66
C TYR A 256 -25.06 -28.62 -0.92
N GLU A 257 -25.86 -29.71 -1.07
CA GLU A 257 -27.18 -29.81 -0.47
C GLU A 257 -27.38 -31.20 0.08
N VAL A 258 -28.04 -31.28 1.22
CA VAL A 258 -28.44 -32.55 1.85
C VAL A 258 -29.94 -32.68 1.69
N VAL A 259 -30.35 -33.82 1.18
CA VAL A 259 -31.78 -34.17 0.95
C VAL A 259 -32.14 -35.41 1.77
N GLY A 260 -33.17 -35.28 2.60
CA GLY A 260 -33.67 -36.40 3.43
C GLY A 260 -34.90 -37.04 2.84
N LEU A 261 -34.86 -38.38 2.68
CA LEU A 261 -35.99 -39.21 2.27
C LEU A 261 -36.60 -39.93 3.49
N ARG A 262 -37.88 -40.28 3.43
CA ARG A 262 -38.53 -41.04 4.51
C ARG A 262 -37.87 -42.41 4.68
N TYR A 263 -37.91 -42.96 5.88
CA TYR A 263 -37.47 -44.32 6.16
C TYR A 263 -38.32 -45.37 5.42
N ASP A 264 -39.61 -45.08 5.19
CA ASP A 264 -40.53 -45.93 4.43
C ASP A 264 -40.13 -46.11 2.95
N ASP A 265 -39.28 -45.21 2.44
CA ASP A 265 -38.81 -45.23 1.06
C ASP A 265 -37.37 -45.76 0.93
N ALA A 266 -36.85 -46.47 1.93
CA ALA A 266 -35.47 -46.95 2.00
C ALA A 266 -35.03 -47.79 0.80
N ASP A 267 -35.92 -48.62 0.25
CA ASP A 267 -35.71 -49.43 -0.93
C ASP A 267 -35.53 -48.63 -2.22
N LYS A 268 -36.08 -47.41 -2.28
CA LYS A 268 -36.02 -46.51 -3.45
C LYS A 268 -34.78 -45.61 -3.46
N VAL A 269 -34.09 -45.47 -2.33
CA VAL A 269 -32.93 -44.58 -2.19
C VAL A 269 -31.86 -44.83 -3.26
N PRO A 270 -31.44 -46.05 -3.60
CA PRO A 270 -30.43 -46.32 -4.62
C PRO A 270 -30.85 -45.83 -6.02
N GLU A 271 -32.12 -46.03 -6.37
CA GLU A 271 -32.66 -45.61 -7.66
C GLU A 271 -32.74 -44.11 -7.77
N ILE A 272 -33.23 -43.42 -6.73
CA ILE A 272 -33.30 -41.96 -6.65
C ILE A 272 -31.90 -41.34 -6.78
N ILE A 273 -30.90 -41.85 -6.03
CA ILE A 273 -29.52 -41.36 -6.11
C ILE A 273 -28.98 -41.51 -7.53
N THR A 274 -29.26 -42.63 -8.19
CA THR A 274 -28.80 -42.87 -9.56
C THR A 274 -29.46 -41.90 -10.54
N ALA A 275 -30.78 -41.71 -10.44
CA ALA A 275 -31.54 -40.79 -11.27
C ALA A 275 -31.08 -39.33 -11.09
N VAL A 276 -30.86 -38.88 -9.84
CA VAL A 276 -30.33 -37.54 -9.54
C VAL A 276 -28.93 -37.38 -10.11
N ARG A 277 -28.05 -38.36 -10.00
CA ARG A 277 -26.71 -38.34 -10.57
C ARG A 277 -26.75 -38.21 -12.10
N GLU A 278 -27.59 -38.95 -12.78
CA GLU A 278 -27.74 -38.86 -14.23
C GLU A 278 -28.37 -37.52 -14.67
N MET A 279 -29.35 -37.02 -13.94
CA MET A 279 -29.92 -35.70 -14.17
C MET A 279 -28.82 -34.59 -14.10
N LEU A 280 -27.94 -34.63 -13.09
CA LEU A 280 -26.86 -33.68 -12.93
C LEU A 280 -25.81 -33.80 -14.04
N LYS A 281 -25.46 -35.01 -14.49
CA LYS A 281 -24.54 -35.23 -15.61
C LYS A 281 -25.08 -34.64 -16.91
N ASN A 282 -26.38 -34.71 -17.14
CA ASN A 282 -27.04 -34.20 -18.33
C ASN A 282 -27.47 -32.71 -18.22
N HIS A 283 -27.23 -32.11 -17.06
CA HIS A 283 -27.67 -30.73 -16.84
C HIS A 283 -26.75 -29.72 -17.53
N LYS A 284 -27.32 -28.84 -18.37
CA LYS A 284 -26.58 -27.89 -19.22
C LYS A 284 -25.63 -26.91 -18.46
N ASP A 285 -26.01 -26.54 -17.23
CA ASP A 285 -25.33 -25.53 -16.43
C ASP A 285 -24.38 -26.12 -15.36
N ILE A 286 -24.32 -27.48 -15.25
CA ILE A 286 -23.40 -28.19 -14.35
C ILE A 286 -22.09 -28.48 -15.10
N ASP A 287 -20.95 -28.26 -14.43
CA ASP A 287 -19.64 -28.59 -14.97
C ASP A 287 -19.24 -30.02 -14.59
N THR A 288 -19.47 -30.91 -15.51
CA THR A 288 -19.18 -32.36 -15.33
C THR A 288 -17.68 -32.68 -15.34
N ARG A 289 -16.82 -31.73 -15.64
CA ARG A 289 -15.34 -31.90 -15.52
C ARG A 289 -14.88 -31.77 -14.06
N GLN A 290 -15.72 -31.20 -13.21
CA GLN A 290 -15.48 -31.06 -11.78
C GLN A 290 -16.10 -32.27 -11.03
N THR A 291 -15.72 -32.36 -9.75
CA THR A 291 -16.25 -33.40 -8.86
C THR A 291 -17.80 -33.38 -8.83
N LEU A 292 -18.44 -34.52 -9.13
CA LEU A 292 -19.87 -34.69 -9.03
C LEU A 292 -20.14 -35.94 -8.16
N ILE A 293 -20.75 -35.72 -7.00
CA ILE A 293 -21.07 -36.80 -6.04
C ILE A 293 -22.55 -36.66 -5.68
N VAL A 294 -23.25 -37.82 -5.74
CA VAL A 294 -24.58 -37.98 -5.18
C VAL A 294 -24.56 -39.32 -4.46
N ASN A 295 -24.46 -39.30 -3.15
CA ASN A 295 -24.36 -40.54 -2.36
C ASN A 295 -25.22 -40.44 -1.10
N PHE A 296 -25.67 -41.62 -0.64
CA PHE A 296 -26.20 -41.76 0.71
C PHE A 296 -25.10 -41.45 1.73
N ASP A 297 -25.43 -40.67 2.76
CA ASP A 297 -24.44 -40.11 3.68
C ASP A 297 -24.72 -40.53 5.13
N THR A 298 -25.95 -40.33 5.61
CA THR A 298 -26.24 -40.53 7.02
C THR A 298 -27.68 -40.85 7.31
N PHE A 299 -27.91 -41.59 8.41
CA PHE A 299 -29.22 -41.83 9.00
C PHE A 299 -29.56 -40.66 9.93
N GLY A 300 -30.55 -39.86 9.54
CA GLY A 300 -31.08 -38.79 10.38
C GLY A 300 -32.14 -39.28 11.36
N PRO A 301 -32.57 -38.45 12.31
CA PRO A 301 -33.59 -38.82 13.29
C PRO A 301 -34.92 -39.23 12.68
N SER A 302 -35.28 -38.67 11.51
CA SER A 302 -36.52 -38.98 10.79
C SER A 302 -36.28 -39.10 9.28
N SER A 303 -35.03 -39.21 8.82
CA SER A 303 -34.69 -39.17 7.40
C SER A 303 -33.49 -40.04 7.04
N LEU A 304 -33.53 -40.55 5.81
CA LEU A 304 -32.38 -41.14 5.11
C LEU A 304 -31.74 -40.06 4.25
N ASN A 305 -30.57 -39.57 4.64
CA ASN A 305 -29.95 -38.40 4.01
C ASN A 305 -28.98 -38.82 2.91
N PHE A 306 -29.14 -38.26 1.74
CA PHE A 306 -28.12 -38.24 0.70
C PHE A 306 -27.67 -36.82 0.41
N PHE A 307 -26.44 -36.64 -0.02
CA PHE A 307 -25.94 -35.34 -0.36
C PHE A 307 -25.64 -35.21 -1.85
N ILE A 308 -25.76 -33.96 -2.32
CA ILE A 308 -25.41 -33.54 -3.67
C ILE A 308 -24.19 -32.64 -3.54
N TYR A 309 -23.12 -32.97 -4.24
CA TYR A 309 -21.92 -32.17 -4.33
C TYR A 309 -21.56 -32.00 -5.80
N THR A 310 -21.68 -30.79 -6.32
CA THR A 310 -21.40 -30.52 -7.72
C THR A 310 -21.03 -29.04 -7.92
N PHE A 311 -20.60 -28.70 -9.13
CA PHE A 311 -20.19 -27.35 -9.48
C PHE A 311 -20.94 -26.82 -10.69
N THR A 312 -21.31 -25.52 -10.63
CA THR A 312 -21.92 -24.82 -11.77
C THR A 312 -20.85 -24.30 -12.71
N LYS A 313 -21.17 -24.17 -14.01
CA LYS A 313 -20.30 -23.48 -15.00
C LYS A 313 -20.23 -21.99 -14.75
N THR A 314 -21.28 -21.40 -14.16
CA THR A 314 -21.35 -19.96 -13.91
C THR A 314 -20.80 -19.60 -12.54
N VAL A 315 -20.12 -18.46 -12.45
CA VAL A 315 -19.70 -17.81 -11.21
C VAL A 315 -20.60 -16.62 -10.85
N ASN A 316 -21.48 -16.17 -11.75
CA ASN A 316 -22.41 -15.09 -11.49
C ASN A 316 -23.39 -15.48 -10.37
N TRP A 317 -23.52 -14.60 -9.36
CA TRP A 317 -24.31 -14.86 -8.16
C TRP A 317 -25.78 -15.13 -8.45
N VAL A 318 -26.41 -14.28 -9.25
CA VAL A 318 -27.84 -14.40 -9.57
C VAL A 318 -28.09 -15.68 -10.39
N ARG A 319 -27.29 -15.87 -11.43
CA ARG A 319 -27.42 -17.05 -12.29
C ARG A 319 -27.15 -18.35 -11.55
N TYR A 320 -26.22 -18.33 -10.58
CA TYR A 320 -25.97 -19.49 -9.72
C TYR A 320 -27.22 -19.90 -8.94
N HIS A 321 -27.95 -18.94 -8.36
CA HIS A 321 -29.19 -19.25 -7.61
C HIS A 321 -30.31 -19.77 -8.52
N GLU A 322 -30.40 -19.27 -9.74
CA GLU A 322 -31.34 -19.83 -10.76
C GLU A 322 -31.00 -21.30 -11.08
N VAL A 323 -29.70 -21.58 -11.33
CA VAL A 323 -29.24 -22.94 -11.61
C VAL A 323 -29.47 -23.86 -10.39
N LYS A 324 -29.15 -23.40 -9.18
CA LYS A 324 -29.39 -24.14 -7.95
C LYS A 324 -30.88 -24.46 -7.76
N GLN A 325 -31.76 -23.48 -7.99
CA GLN A 325 -33.21 -23.67 -7.94
C GLN A 325 -33.68 -24.73 -8.94
N ASP A 326 -33.22 -24.65 -10.19
CA ASP A 326 -33.59 -25.62 -11.25
C ASP A 326 -33.15 -27.04 -10.88
N VAL A 327 -31.92 -27.18 -10.36
CA VAL A 327 -31.43 -28.49 -9.86
C VAL A 327 -32.29 -29.02 -8.72
N LEU A 328 -32.60 -28.21 -7.72
CA LEU A 328 -33.39 -28.64 -6.56
C LEU A 328 -34.84 -29.02 -6.93
N LEU A 329 -35.47 -28.28 -7.85
CA LEU A 329 -36.82 -28.61 -8.35
C LEU A 329 -36.83 -29.91 -9.14
N LYS A 330 -35.80 -30.19 -9.93
CA LYS A 330 -35.66 -31.48 -10.62
C LYS A 330 -35.42 -32.61 -9.65
N VAL A 331 -34.68 -32.42 -8.58
CA VAL A 331 -34.51 -33.41 -7.51
C VAL A 331 -35.86 -33.74 -6.87
N VAL A 332 -36.68 -32.73 -6.56
CA VAL A 332 -38.05 -32.94 -6.04
C VAL A 332 -38.91 -33.71 -7.05
N GLY A 333 -38.81 -33.43 -8.34
CA GLY A 333 -39.50 -34.15 -9.41
C GLY A 333 -39.11 -35.65 -9.43
N ILE A 334 -37.81 -35.93 -9.42
CA ILE A 334 -37.29 -37.32 -9.40
C ILE A 334 -37.78 -38.10 -8.17
N ILE A 335 -37.79 -37.50 -7.00
CA ILE A 335 -38.30 -38.12 -5.77
C ILE A 335 -39.77 -38.52 -5.95
N LYS A 336 -40.59 -37.60 -6.49
CA LYS A 336 -42.02 -37.88 -6.75
C LYS A 336 -42.26 -38.95 -7.81
N GLU A 337 -41.48 -38.95 -8.91
CA GLU A 337 -41.52 -39.95 -9.96
C GLU A 337 -41.28 -41.37 -9.43
N HIS A 338 -40.45 -41.51 -8.38
CA HIS A 338 -40.21 -42.80 -7.71
C HIS A 338 -41.20 -43.08 -6.58
N ASN A 339 -42.32 -42.35 -6.49
CA ASN A 339 -43.32 -42.46 -5.42
C ASN A 339 -42.70 -42.41 -4.01
N ALA A 340 -41.69 -41.54 -3.83
CA ALA A 340 -41.06 -41.25 -2.57
C ALA A 340 -41.37 -39.81 -2.13
N ASP A 341 -41.14 -39.51 -0.85
CA ASP A 341 -41.33 -38.17 -0.32
C ASP A 341 -40.11 -37.70 0.49
N ILE A 342 -39.98 -36.38 0.55
CA ILE A 342 -39.04 -35.72 1.47
C ILE A 342 -39.52 -35.96 2.90
N ALA A 343 -38.58 -36.31 3.79
CA ALA A 343 -38.88 -36.61 5.17
C ALA A 343 -39.42 -35.39 5.94
N PHE A 344 -40.53 -35.61 6.65
CA PHE A 344 -41.03 -34.70 7.65
C PHE A 344 -40.50 -35.07 9.04
N PRO A 345 -40.40 -34.14 10.01
CA PRO A 345 -40.12 -34.51 11.39
C PRO A 345 -41.18 -35.47 11.90
N THR A 346 -40.77 -36.69 12.29
CA THR A 346 -41.65 -37.74 12.75
C THR A 346 -41.48 -37.96 14.24
N GLN A 347 -42.57 -38.00 14.99
CA GLN A 347 -42.59 -38.28 16.43
C GLN A 347 -43.51 -39.46 16.72
N THR A 348 -43.05 -40.39 17.51
CA THR A 348 -43.88 -41.51 18.01
C THR A 348 -44.47 -41.09 19.36
N LEU A 349 -45.79 -40.89 19.41
CA LEU A 349 -46.51 -40.62 20.65
C LEU A 349 -46.95 -41.94 21.27
N LYS A 350 -46.46 -42.25 22.45
CA LYS A 350 -46.97 -43.37 23.26
C LYS A 350 -48.03 -42.79 24.21
N LEU A 351 -49.31 -43.06 23.89
CA LEU A 351 -50.42 -42.66 24.75
C LEU A 351 -50.68 -43.78 25.75
N ASP A 352 -50.74 -43.47 27.03
CA ASP A 352 -51.15 -44.43 28.06
C ASP A 352 -52.62 -44.73 27.88
N PRO A 353 -53.02 -46.00 27.92
CA PRO A 353 -54.46 -46.42 27.78
C PRO A 353 -55.39 -45.69 28.74
N ILE A 354 -54.92 -45.32 29.92
CA ILE A 354 -55.72 -44.60 30.95
C ILE A 354 -56.09 -43.19 30.49
N GLN A 355 -55.25 -42.51 29.68
CA GLN A 355 -55.58 -41.18 29.16
C GLN A 355 -56.55 -41.21 27.97
N MET A 356 -56.58 -42.33 27.18
CA MET A 356 -57.55 -42.51 26.10
C MET A 356 -58.94 -42.67 26.62
N ALA A 357 -59.16 -43.42 27.70
CA ALA A 357 -60.49 -43.61 28.33
C ALA A 357 -61.02 -42.25 28.91
N LYS A 358 -60.17 -41.45 29.47
CA LYS A 358 -60.60 -40.14 30.06
C LYS A 358 -60.96 -39.08 28.99
N ASN A 359 -60.32 -39.08 27.84
CA ASN A 359 -60.63 -38.18 26.73
C ASN A 359 -61.89 -38.59 25.94
N GLN A 360 -62.29 -39.83 26.04
CA GLN A 360 -63.57 -40.34 25.46
C GLN A 360 -64.78 -40.04 26.36
N GLU A 361 -64.58 -39.94 27.66
CA GLU A 361 -65.65 -39.50 28.60
C GLU A 361 -65.86 -37.97 28.56
N ASP A 362 -64.83 -37.17 28.32
CA ASP A 362 -64.95 -35.68 28.21
C ASP A 362 -65.43 -35.19 26.82
N SER A 363 -65.46 -36.03 25.79
CA SER A 363 -65.96 -35.71 24.44
C SER A 363 -67.46 -36.13 24.20
N GLY A 364 -68.15 -36.54 25.25
CA GLY A 364 -69.55 -36.85 25.22
C GLY A 364 -70.49 -35.68 25.51
N PHE A 365 -70.50 -34.68 24.55
CA PHE A 365 -71.63 -33.74 24.39
C PHE A 365 -71.90 -33.58 22.90
#